data_c2e46cb08e91e94a7d06343d4eea24ad
#
_entry.id   c2e46cb08e91e94a7d06343d4eea24ad
#
_cell.length_a   1.000
_cell.length_b   1.000
_cell.length_c   1.000
_cell.angle_alpha   90.00
_cell.angle_beta   90.00
_cell.angle_gamma   90.00
#
_symmetry.space_group_name_H-M   'P 1'
#
loop_
_entity.id
_entity.type
_entity.pdbx_description
1 polymer ?
#
loop_
_entity_poly.entity_id
_entity_poly.type
_entity_poly.pdbx_seq_one_letter_code
_entity_poly.pdbx_strand_id
1 'polypeptide(L)'
;MIRKNIICILSLIVVFQSCSKIDNYKAPDGNIYGKLTDKITKENIQTEQPNGYSIKLFEKGGKMNSPIVVPGKPDGTFENAFIFQNEYMVLPTEGAFFPVDTVKVQVGSRTEVNIEVMPFLAVTNVNITPSAGKVTANYTISRSQVGDKIVERKTLVS
;
A
#
# COMPACT_ATOMS: atom_id res chain seq x y z
N MET A 1 -34.30 -48.94 -29.26
CA MET A 1 -34.48 -47.64 -28.58
C MET A 1 -33.85 -47.61 -27.19
N ILE A 2 -34.01 -48.62 -26.35
CA ILE A 2 -33.51 -48.65 -24.96
C ILE A 2 -32.00 -48.46 -24.82
N ARG A 3 -31.16 -49.06 -25.69
CA ARG A 3 -29.68 -48.96 -25.64
C ARG A 3 -29.15 -47.53 -25.84
N LYS A 4 -29.79 -46.72 -26.72
CA LYS A 4 -29.38 -45.33 -26.95
C LYS A 4 -29.69 -44.45 -25.74
N ASN A 5 -30.82 -44.67 -25.09
CA ASN A 5 -31.19 -43.89 -23.90
C ASN A 5 -30.30 -44.21 -22.69
N ILE A 6 -29.86 -45.46 -22.53
CA ILE A 6 -28.93 -45.85 -21.46
C ILE A 6 -27.55 -45.17 -21.64
N ILE A 7 -27.05 -45.08 -22.86
CA ILE A 7 -25.76 -44.41 -23.16
C ILE A 7 -25.85 -42.90 -22.87
N CYS A 8 -26.96 -42.23 -23.21
CA CYS A 8 -27.19 -40.82 -22.89
C CYS A 8 -27.26 -40.57 -21.37
N ILE A 9 -27.92 -41.44 -20.64
CA ILE A 9 -28.00 -41.33 -19.16
C ILE A 9 -26.66 -41.56 -18.52
N LEU A 10 -25.87 -42.53 -18.99
CA LEU A 10 -24.53 -42.82 -18.48
C LEU A 10 -23.56 -41.67 -18.75
N SER A 11 -23.66 -41.00 -19.93
CA SER A 11 -22.82 -39.82 -20.25
C SER A 11 -23.19 -38.58 -19.41
N LEU A 12 -24.45 -38.44 -19.04
CA LEU A 12 -24.92 -37.32 -18.21
C LEU A 12 -24.42 -37.42 -16.75
N ILE A 13 -24.26 -38.64 -16.21
CA ILE A 13 -23.79 -38.88 -14.86
C ILE A 13 -22.29 -38.54 -14.73
N VAL A 14 -21.47 -38.71 -15.76
CA VAL A 14 -20.03 -38.41 -15.74
C VAL A 14 -19.75 -36.91 -15.68
N VAL A 15 -20.65 -36.07 -16.19
CA VAL A 15 -20.46 -34.60 -16.19
C VAL A 15 -20.61 -33.98 -14.79
N PHE A 16 -21.33 -34.62 -13.86
CA PHE A 16 -21.52 -34.12 -12.51
C PHE A 16 -20.38 -34.44 -11.53
N GLN A 17 -19.38 -35.22 -11.93
CA GLN A 17 -18.22 -35.56 -11.07
C GLN A 17 -17.07 -34.54 -11.17
N SER A 18 -17.20 -33.49 -12.00
CA SER A 18 -16.10 -32.58 -12.35
C SER A 18 -15.85 -31.43 -11.36
N CYS A 19 -16.60 -31.31 -10.26
CA CYS A 19 -16.47 -30.17 -9.36
C CYS A 19 -16.44 -30.60 -7.91
N SER A 20 -15.29 -31.12 -7.43
CA SER A 20 -15.15 -31.48 -6.00
C SER A 20 -13.76 -31.23 -5.41
N LYS A 21 -13.04 -30.20 -5.85
CA LYS A 21 -12.01 -29.64 -4.98
C LYS A 21 -12.55 -28.34 -4.41
N ILE A 22 -13.29 -28.46 -3.31
CA ILE A 22 -13.56 -27.32 -2.45
C ILE A 22 -12.21 -26.86 -1.93
N ASP A 23 -11.85 -25.62 -2.23
CA ASP A 23 -10.68 -24.98 -1.66
C ASP A 23 -10.95 -24.77 -0.17
N ASN A 24 -10.32 -25.60 0.67
CA ASN A 24 -10.45 -25.56 2.12
C ASN A 24 -9.40 -24.62 2.75
N TYR A 25 -8.75 -23.76 1.99
CA TYR A 25 -7.84 -22.78 2.55
C TYR A 25 -8.57 -21.82 3.46
N LYS A 26 -8.00 -21.59 4.64
CA LYS A 26 -8.49 -20.57 5.56
C LYS A 26 -8.47 -19.21 4.86
N ALA A 27 -9.55 -18.44 4.98
CA ALA A 27 -9.57 -17.08 4.46
C ALA A 27 -8.48 -16.21 5.12
N PRO A 28 -7.93 -15.21 4.42
CA PRO A 28 -7.02 -14.25 5.02
C PRO A 28 -7.65 -13.58 6.24
N ASP A 29 -7.00 -13.66 7.40
CA ASP A 29 -7.47 -13.14 8.68
C ASP A 29 -6.42 -12.28 9.40
N GLY A 30 -5.36 -11.94 8.71
CA GLY A 30 -4.34 -11.00 9.16
C GLY A 30 -4.67 -9.57 8.81
N ASN A 31 -4.19 -8.64 9.64
CA ASN A 31 -4.27 -7.20 9.42
C ASN A 31 -2.90 -6.58 9.69
N ILE A 32 -2.42 -5.79 8.74
CA ILE A 32 -1.26 -4.92 8.91
C ILE A 32 -1.70 -3.47 8.69
N TYR A 33 -1.34 -2.58 9.60
CA TYR A 33 -1.61 -1.16 9.51
C TYR A 33 -0.46 -0.37 10.11
N GLY A 34 -0.41 0.91 9.83
CA GLY A 34 0.63 1.77 10.39
C GLY A 34 0.73 3.10 9.67
N LYS A 35 1.89 3.73 9.81
CA LYS A 35 2.14 5.05 9.25
C LYS A 35 3.59 5.22 8.84
N LEU A 36 3.81 6.11 7.88
CA LEU A 36 5.12 6.65 7.58
C LEU A 36 5.30 7.98 8.32
N THR A 37 6.40 8.14 9.01
CA THR A 37 6.74 9.36 9.73
C THR A 37 8.04 9.95 9.21
N ASP A 38 8.11 11.26 9.16
CA ASP A 38 9.34 11.98 8.86
C ASP A 38 10.36 11.74 9.98
N LYS A 39 11.54 11.27 9.62
CA LYS A 39 12.64 10.97 10.53
C LYS A 39 13.09 12.19 11.33
N ILE A 40 12.92 13.40 10.80
CA ILE A 40 13.36 14.66 11.41
C ILE A 40 12.26 15.24 12.31
N THR A 41 11.06 15.45 11.75
CA THR A 41 9.96 16.11 12.46
C THR A 41 9.17 15.15 13.35
N LYS A 42 9.25 13.84 13.08
CA LYS A 42 8.47 12.79 13.73
C LYS A 42 6.96 12.85 13.46
N GLU A 43 6.55 13.74 12.59
CA GLU A 43 5.17 13.85 12.13
C GLU A 43 4.86 12.88 10.99
N ASN A 44 3.61 12.56 10.78
CA ASN A 44 3.20 11.75 9.63
C ASN A 44 3.51 12.49 8.34
N ILE A 45 4.03 11.78 7.34
CA ILE A 45 4.23 12.37 6.02
C ILE A 45 2.87 12.66 5.38
N GLN A 46 2.76 13.82 4.75
CA GLN A 46 1.59 14.19 3.94
C GLN A 46 1.87 13.83 2.48
N THR A 47 0.95 13.15 1.82
CA THR A 47 1.14 12.68 0.45
C THR A 47 -0.07 12.97 -0.43
N GLU A 48 0.17 13.02 -1.74
CA GLU A 48 -0.91 13.14 -2.72
C GLU A 48 -1.72 11.84 -2.85
N GLN A 49 -2.85 11.89 -3.53
CA GLN A 49 -3.67 10.75 -3.89
C GLN A 49 -3.88 10.71 -5.42
N PRO A 50 -3.97 9.49 -6.00
CA PRO A 50 -3.87 8.15 -5.39
C PRO A 50 -2.44 7.62 -5.27
N ASN A 51 -1.44 8.33 -5.78
CA ASN A 51 -0.08 7.80 -6.03
C ASN A 51 0.97 8.39 -5.07
N GLY A 52 0.59 8.74 -3.85
CA GLY A 52 1.51 9.38 -2.90
C GLY A 52 2.63 8.45 -2.41
N TYR A 53 2.32 7.21 -2.10
CA TYR A 53 3.27 6.13 -1.81
C TYR A 53 2.57 4.78 -1.77
N SER A 54 3.38 3.71 -1.79
CA SER A 54 2.92 2.33 -1.66
C SER A 54 3.75 1.56 -0.63
N ILE A 55 3.12 0.62 0.04
CA ILE A 55 3.82 -0.38 0.86
C ILE A 55 3.82 -1.70 0.10
N LYS A 56 4.99 -2.25 -0.20
CA LYS A 56 5.16 -3.57 -0.79
C LYS A 56 5.39 -4.60 0.30
N LEU A 57 4.54 -5.63 0.36
CA LEU A 57 4.61 -6.72 1.29
C LEU A 57 5.07 -7.98 0.56
N PHE A 58 6.25 -8.47 0.91
CA PHE A 58 6.81 -9.72 0.36
C PHE A 58 6.60 -10.83 1.38
N GLU A 59 5.71 -11.74 1.07
CA GLU A 59 5.37 -12.86 1.94
C GLU A 59 6.48 -13.90 1.98
N LYS A 60 6.81 -14.41 3.16
CA LYS A 60 7.75 -15.52 3.34
C LYS A 60 7.22 -16.79 2.70
N GLY A 61 8.00 -17.38 1.81
CA GLY A 61 7.59 -18.54 1.01
C GLY A 61 6.79 -18.19 -0.25
N GLY A 62 6.42 -16.91 -0.43
CA GLY A 62 5.82 -16.39 -1.65
C GLY A 62 6.86 -16.10 -2.74
N LYS A 63 6.37 -15.64 -3.90
CA LYS A 63 7.24 -15.20 -5.00
C LYS A 63 7.71 -13.77 -4.76
N MET A 64 9.02 -13.57 -4.63
CA MET A 64 9.64 -12.24 -4.44
C MET A 64 9.26 -11.21 -5.52
N ASN A 65 8.90 -11.66 -6.73
CA ASN A 65 8.54 -10.77 -7.84
C ASN A 65 7.06 -10.37 -7.86
N SER A 66 6.26 -10.79 -6.88
CA SER A 66 4.82 -10.49 -6.82
C SER A 66 4.44 -10.06 -5.40
N PRO A 67 4.85 -8.87 -4.96
CA PRO A 67 4.45 -8.36 -3.65
C PRO A 67 2.96 -7.99 -3.62
N ILE A 68 2.37 -8.05 -2.44
CA ILE A 68 1.09 -7.40 -2.19
C ILE A 68 1.37 -5.90 -2.08
N VAL A 69 0.67 -5.09 -2.87
CA VAL A 69 0.82 -3.64 -2.86
C VAL A 69 -0.32 -3.02 -2.06
N VAL A 70 0.03 -2.26 -1.04
CA VAL A 70 -0.92 -1.53 -0.19
C VAL A 70 -0.73 -0.04 -0.45
N PRO A 71 -1.73 0.66 -1.03
CA PRO A 71 -1.63 2.09 -1.26
C PRO A 71 -1.63 2.86 0.07
N GLY A 72 -0.80 3.89 0.14
CA GLY A 72 -0.79 4.82 1.25
C GLY A 72 -1.97 5.78 1.21
N LYS A 73 -2.33 6.34 2.36
CA LYS A 73 -3.37 7.37 2.51
C LYS A 73 -2.74 8.77 2.59
N PRO A 74 -3.51 9.86 2.34
CA PRO A 74 -2.98 11.23 2.33
C PRO A 74 -2.30 11.66 3.63
N ASP A 75 -2.75 11.10 4.75
CA ASP A 75 -2.28 11.40 6.11
C ASP A 75 -1.05 10.56 6.54
N GLY A 76 -0.43 9.85 5.57
CA GLY A 76 0.72 9.00 5.81
C GLY A 76 0.40 7.65 6.42
N THR A 77 -0.87 7.29 6.61
CA THR A 77 -1.26 5.97 7.14
C THR A 77 -1.47 4.95 6.02
N PHE A 78 -1.42 3.68 6.35
CA PHE A 78 -1.76 2.57 5.46
C PHE A 78 -2.44 1.45 6.24
N GLU A 79 -3.22 0.62 5.55
CA GLU A 79 -3.84 -0.55 6.13
C GLU A 79 -4.19 -1.58 5.07
N ASN A 80 -3.96 -2.86 5.39
CA ASN A 80 -4.53 -4.00 4.68
C ASN A 80 -5.04 -5.02 5.70
N ALA A 81 -6.36 -5.16 5.78
CA ALA A 81 -7.05 -6.07 6.70
C ALA A 81 -7.31 -7.45 6.07
N PHE A 82 -6.75 -7.75 4.89
CA PHE A 82 -7.07 -8.94 4.11
C PHE A 82 -5.81 -9.63 3.58
N ILE A 83 -4.93 -10.04 4.50
CA ILE A 83 -3.71 -10.82 4.21
C ILE A 83 -3.63 -12.04 5.11
N PHE A 84 -2.83 -13.02 4.74
CA PHE A 84 -2.57 -14.16 5.61
C PHE A 84 -1.67 -13.78 6.79
N GLN A 85 -1.89 -14.41 7.94
CA GLN A 85 -0.96 -14.31 9.07
C GLN A 85 0.33 -15.04 8.71
N ASN A 86 1.39 -14.29 8.45
CA ASN A 86 2.70 -14.81 8.05
C ASN A 86 3.79 -13.79 8.36
N GLU A 87 5.03 -14.16 8.10
CA GLU A 87 6.16 -13.24 8.10
C GLU A 87 6.23 -12.51 6.76
N TYR A 88 6.35 -11.19 6.81
CA TYR A 88 6.48 -10.32 5.64
C TYR A 88 7.73 -9.45 5.73
N MET A 89 8.34 -9.18 4.57
CA MET A 89 9.26 -8.07 4.42
C MET A 89 8.45 -6.87 3.90
N VAL A 90 8.42 -5.79 4.67
CA VAL A 90 7.64 -4.58 4.42
C VAL A 90 8.56 -3.50 3.85
N LEU A 91 8.24 -2.96 2.69
CA LEU A 91 9.04 -1.97 1.99
C LEU A 91 8.18 -0.79 1.53
N PRO A 92 8.35 0.42 2.09
CA PRO A 92 7.79 1.64 1.52
C PRO A 92 8.46 1.98 0.19
N THR A 93 7.66 2.34 -0.81
CA THR A 93 8.12 2.70 -2.16
C THR A 93 7.28 3.82 -2.77
N GLU A 94 7.78 4.39 -3.86
CA GLU A 94 7.02 5.32 -4.73
C GLU A 94 6.66 6.67 -4.08
N GLY A 95 7.08 6.91 -2.85
CA GLY A 95 6.84 8.18 -2.16
C GLY A 95 7.95 9.21 -2.38
N ALA A 96 7.66 10.46 -1.97
CA ALA A 96 8.61 11.58 -2.05
C ALA A 96 9.65 11.53 -0.91
N PHE A 97 10.30 10.38 -0.72
CA PHE A 97 11.31 10.13 0.30
C PHE A 97 12.47 9.28 -0.24
N PHE A 98 13.62 9.35 0.42
CA PHE A 98 14.78 8.51 0.08
C PHE A 98 14.49 7.04 0.35
N PRO A 99 15.06 6.13 -0.45
CA PRO A 99 14.90 4.69 -0.23
C PRO A 99 15.25 4.28 1.21
N VAL A 100 14.47 3.37 1.74
CA VAL A 100 14.67 2.78 3.08
C VAL A 100 14.82 1.27 2.97
N ASP A 101 15.42 0.67 3.98
CA ASP A 101 15.54 -0.78 4.04
C ASP A 101 14.20 -1.45 4.35
N THR A 102 14.09 -2.73 3.99
CA THR A 102 12.92 -3.54 4.34
C THR A 102 12.86 -3.79 5.84
N VAL A 103 11.63 -3.77 6.38
CA VAL A 103 11.34 -4.14 7.77
C VAL A 103 10.71 -5.52 7.79
N LYS A 104 11.28 -6.43 8.56
CA LYS A 104 10.74 -7.78 8.76
C LYS A 104 9.65 -7.75 9.84
N VAL A 105 8.46 -8.25 9.52
CA VAL A 105 7.28 -8.17 10.39
C VAL A 105 6.56 -9.51 10.42
N GLN A 106 6.24 -10.00 11.62
CA GLN A 106 5.31 -11.10 11.81
C GLN A 106 3.89 -10.55 11.90
N VAL A 107 3.10 -10.77 10.85
CA VAL A 107 1.71 -10.33 10.81
C VAL A 107 0.81 -11.33 11.52
N GLY A 108 0.03 -10.84 12.46
CA GLY A 108 -1.03 -11.54 13.16
C GLY A 108 -2.41 -11.00 12.81
N SER A 109 -3.39 -11.21 13.69
CA SER A 109 -4.77 -10.72 13.51
C SER A 109 -4.84 -9.18 13.44
N ARG A 110 -3.91 -8.48 14.09
CA ARG A 110 -3.75 -7.02 14.01
C ARG A 110 -2.33 -6.63 14.38
N THR A 111 -1.59 -6.09 13.42
CA THR A 111 -0.16 -5.75 13.59
C THR A 111 0.10 -4.32 13.15
N GLU A 112 0.66 -3.52 14.05
CA GLU A 112 1.05 -2.15 13.76
C GLU A 112 2.51 -2.09 13.30
N VAL A 113 2.77 -1.32 12.24
CA VAL A 113 4.12 -1.10 11.69
C VAL A 113 4.31 0.36 11.35
N ASN A 114 5.06 1.07 12.16
CA ASN A 114 5.41 2.47 11.91
C ASN A 114 6.83 2.53 11.34
N ILE A 115 7.01 3.23 10.22
CA ILE A 115 8.30 3.29 9.51
C ILE A 115 8.72 4.75 9.38
N GLU A 116 9.96 5.05 9.79
CA GLU A 116 10.55 6.36 9.61
C GLU A 116 11.17 6.46 8.22
N VAL A 117 10.85 7.52 7.50
CA VAL A 117 11.42 7.85 6.19
C VAL A 117 12.03 9.24 6.22
N MET A 118 12.96 9.53 5.32
CA MET A 118 13.50 10.87 5.12
C MET A 118 12.89 11.44 3.84
N PRO A 119 11.96 12.40 3.92
CA PRO A 119 11.40 13.06 2.74
C PRO A 119 12.50 13.77 1.94
N PHE A 120 12.33 13.93 0.62
CA PHE A 120 13.29 14.69 -0.20
C PHE A 120 13.36 16.16 0.22
N LEU A 121 12.23 16.69 0.68
CA LEU A 121 12.12 18.06 1.17
C LEU A 121 11.02 18.16 2.23
N ALA A 122 11.12 19.14 3.08
CA ALA A 122 10.08 19.52 4.05
C ALA A 122 9.47 20.86 3.65
N VAL A 123 8.14 20.97 3.75
CA VAL A 123 7.37 22.21 3.59
C VAL A 123 6.85 22.59 4.97
N THR A 124 7.26 23.76 5.45
CA THR A 124 6.93 24.24 6.80
C THR A 124 6.40 25.68 6.74
N ASN A 125 5.87 26.18 7.84
CA ASN A 125 5.35 27.54 7.98
C ASN A 125 4.31 27.89 6.90
N VAL A 126 3.43 26.91 6.59
CA VAL A 126 2.40 27.09 5.56
C VAL A 126 1.33 28.04 6.08
N ASN A 127 1.13 29.15 5.36
CA ASN A 127 0.06 30.12 5.61
C ASN A 127 -0.65 30.42 4.28
N ILE A 128 -1.93 30.08 4.20
CA ILE A 128 -2.76 30.27 3.02
C ILE A 128 -3.83 31.30 3.34
N THR A 129 -3.85 32.41 2.60
CA THR A 129 -4.78 33.51 2.80
C THR A 129 -5.56 33.76 1.52
N PRO A 130 -6.88 33.49 1.50
CA PRO A 130 -7.76 33.89 0.41
C PRO A 130 -8.18 35.36 0.58
N SER A 131 -8.17 36.13 -0.49
CA SER A 131 -8.64 37.52 -0.52
C SER A 131 -9.03 37.97 -1.94
N ALA A 132 -10.25 38.47 -2.11
CA ALA A 132 -10.75 39.11 -3.33
C ALA A 132 -10.44 38.34 -4.62
N GLY A 133 -10.72 37.03 -4.66
CA GLY A 133 -10.47 36.15 -5.82
C GLY A 133 -9.02 35.74 -6.01
N LYS A 134 -8.14 36.07 -5.07
CA LYS A 134 -6.73 35.67 -5.05
C LYS A 134 -6.45 34.78 -3.83
N VAL A 135 -5.65 33.74 -4.04
CA VAL A 135 -5.10 32.90 -2.95
C VAL A 135 -3.60 33.19 -2.85
N THR A 136 -3.16 33.60 -1.66
CA THR A 136 -1.73 33.78 -1.36
C THR A 136 -1.27 32.66 -0.45
N ALA A 137 -0.27 31.89 -0.87
CA ALA A 137 0.37 30.86 -0.07
C ALA A 137 1.81 31.25 0.26
N ASN A 138 2.12 31.36 1.54
CA ASN A 138 3.46 31.56 2.08
C ASN A 138 3.92 30.26 2.75
N TYR A 139 5.10 29.79 2.45
CA TYR A 139 5.65 28.58 3.05
C TYR A 139 7.17 28.56 2.94
N THR A 140 7.81 27.76 3.76
CA THR A 140 9.24 27.51 3.72
C THR A 140 9.50 26.13 3.16
N ILE A 141 10.41 26.00 2.19
CA ILE A 141 10.89 24.71 1.69
C ILE A 141 12.33 24.53 2.15
N SER A 142 12.60 23.40 2.80
CA SER A 142 13.94 22.96 3.14
C SER A 142 14.23 21.58 2.52
N ARG A 143 15.47 21.40 2.08
CA ARG A 143 15.94 20.13 1.52
C ARG A 143 16.43 19.24 2.66
N SER A 144 16.15 17.95 2.59
CA SER A 144 16.61 17.02 3.61
C SER A 144 18.09 16.66 3.48
N GLN A 145 18.67 16.81 2.27
CA GLN A 145 20.09 16.60 2.04
C GLN A 145 20.75 17.84 1.42
N VAL A 146 21.99 18.10 1.82
CA VAL A 146 22.81 19.17 1.27
C VAL A 146 23.24 18.79 -0.15
N GLY A 147 23.01 19.69 -1.12
CA GLY A 147 23.38 19.46 -2.52
C GLY A 147 22.20 19.15 -3.43
N ASP A 148 21.07 18.69 -2.92
CA ASP A 148 19.87 18.48 -3.72
C ASP A 148 19.34 19.81 -4.29
N LYS A 149 18.79 19.76 -5.51
CA LYS A 149 18.23 20.94 -6.17
C LYS A 149 16.73 20.80 -6.32
N ILE A 150 15.98 21.83 -5.97
CA ILE A 150 14.56 21.93 -6.29
C ILE A 150 14.45 22.40 -7.75
N VAL A 151 14.04 21.50 -8.63
CA VAL A 151 13.95 21.79 -10.07
C VAL A 151 12.60 22.36 -10.48
N GLU A 152 11.55 22.04 -9.74
CA GLU A 152 10.19 22.53 -10.02
C GLU A 152 9.37 22.65 -8.73
N ARG A 153 8.45 23.60 -8.71
CA ARG A 153 7.36 23.68 -7.74
C ARG A 153 6.07 24.09 -8.46
N LYS A 154 4.96 23.50 -8.03
CA LYS A 154 3.62 23.86 -8.55
C LYS A 154 2.70 24.11 -7.37
N THR A 155 1.86 25.15 -7.49
CA THR A 155 0.75 25.39 -6.57
C THR A 155 -0.54 25.11 -7.34
N LEU A 156 -1.31 24.14 -6.84
CA LEU A 156 -2.61 23.78 -7.43
C LEU A 156 -3.71 24.34 -6.55
N VAL A 157 -4.74 24.87 -7.18
CA VAL A 157 -5.97 25.36 -6.51
C VAL A 157 -7.13 24.61 -7.15
N SER A 158 -7.95 23.97 -6.34
CA SER A 158 -9.15 23.23 -6.76
C SER A 158 -10.41 23.82 -6.13
#